data_2e7a735ccd0f890fde887ed24cd7e1ee
#
_entry.id   2e7a735ccd0f890fde887ed24cd7e1ee
#
_cell.length_a   1.000
_cell.length_b   1.000
_cell.length_c   1.000
_cell.angle_alpha   90.00
_cell.angle_beta   90.00
_cell.angle_gamma   90.00
#
_symmetry.space_group_name_H-M   'P 1'
#
loop_
_entity.id
_entity.type
_entity.pdbx_description
1 polymer ?
#
loop_
_entity_poly.entity_id
_entity_poly.type
_entity_poly.pdbx_seq_one_letter_code
_entity_poly.pdbx_strand_id
1 'polypeptide(L)'
;MRILQLCIRVPYPPVDGGSIAMYHLQQSLHQNGAKLKVLSFNTIKQLTNIDTLDKEYRDMTRIEGIYLDNRIKPFAALFNIFTGESYHIIRFVRRDFEEALVRILKEEQFDVIQLESLYMIPYLEAIRSYSKAPIVLRT
;
A
#
# COMPACT_ATOMS: atom_id res chain seq x y z
N MET A 1 -11.72 -6.88 14.58
CA MET A 1 -11.66 -6.79 13.11
C MET A 1 -10.20 -6.66 12.68
N ARG A 2 -9.77 -7.45 11.71
CA ARG A 2 -8.42 -7.41 11.13
C ARG A 2 -8.47 -6.75 9.76
N ILE A 3 -7.67 -5.73 9.54
CA ILE A 3 -7.68 -4.94 8.30
C ILE A 3 -6.28 -4.95 7.69
N LEU A 4 -6.20 -5.34 6.42
CA LEU A 4 -5.01 -5.15 5.59
C LEU A 4 -5.19 -3.87 4.77
N GLN A 5 -4.24 -2.95 4.88
CA GLN A 5 -4.22 -1.74 4.03
C GLN A 5 -3.06 -1.81 3.05
N LEU A 6 -3.35 -1.55 1.77
CA LEU A 6 -2.35 -1.43 0.71
C LEU A 6 -2.19 0.05 0.35
N CYS A 7 -1.00 0.58 0.57
CA CYS A 7 -0.69 2.00 0.41
C CYS A 7 0.34 2.25 -0.69
N ILE A 8 0.16 3.31 -1.46
CA ILE A 8 1.12 3.72 -2.50
C ILE A 8 2.34 4.44 -1.95
N ARG A 9 2.32 4.79 -0.68
CA ARG A 9 3.42 5.44 0.05
C ARG A 9 3.26 5.22 1.54
N VAL A 10 4.36 5.36 2.26
CA VAL A 10 4.37 5.25 3.72
C VAL A 10 3.56 6.42 4.31
N PRO A 11 2.51 6.16 5.11
CA PRO A 11 1.64 7.22 5.65
C PRO A 11 2.27 8.06 6.77
N TYR A 12 3.41 7.63 7.30
CA TYR A 12 4.06 8.28 8.44
C TYR A 12 5.51 8.67 8.11
N PRO A 13 6.01 9.84 8.53
CA PRO A 13 5.28 10.92 9.22
C PRO A 13 4.23 11.59 8.31
N PRO A 14 3.11 12.07 8.88
CA PRO A 14 2.04 12.71 8.11
C PRO A 14 2.42 14.13 7.70
N VAL A 15 2.96 14.30 6.50
CA VAL A 15 3.53 15.57 6.02
C VAL A 15 2.69 16.28 4.95
N ASP A 16 1.73 15.58 4.36
CA ASP A 16 0.82 16.12 3.34
C ASP A 16 -0.60 15.60 3.52
N GLY A 17 -1.56 16.16 2.79
CA GLY A 17 -2.98 15.83 2.96
C GLY A 17 -3.30 14.33 2.83
N GLY A 18 -2.64 13.63 1.90
CA GLY A 18 -2.86 12.20 1.72
C GLY A 18 -2.31 11.36 2.88
N SER A 19 -1.08 11.63 3.32
CA SER A 19 -0.47 10.94 4.46
C SER A 19 -1.18 11.26 5.77
N ILE A 20 -1.61 12.51 5.97
CA ILE A 20 -2.41 12.94 7.11
C ILE A 20 -3.73 12.15 7.17
N ALA A 21 -4.45 12.07 6.04
CA ALA A 21 -5.72 11.36 5.98
C ALA A 21 -5.57 9.85 6.26
N MET A 22 -4.53 9.20 5.70
CA MET A 22 -4.24 7.79 5.96
C MET A 22 -3.87 7.57 7.43
N TYR A 23 -3.00 8.39 7.99
CA TYR A 23 -2.54 8.29 9.37
C TYR A 23 -3.70 8.42 10.36
N HIS A 24 -4.53 9.44 10.23
CA HIS A 24 -5.69 9.62 11.13
C HIS A 24 -6.72 8.51 10.99
N LEU A 25 -6.93 7.98 9.79
CA LEU A 25 -7.77 6.81 9.60
C LEU A 25 -7.21 5.59 10.35
N GLN A 26 -5.91 5.34 10.23
CA GLN A 26 -5.24 4.25 10.94
C GLN A 26 -5.38 4.38 12.46
N GLN A 27 -5.16 5.60 12.99
CA GLN A 27 -5.37 5.87 14.41
C GLN A 27 -6.81 5.60 14.83
N SER A 28 -7.79 6.10 14.08
CA SER A 28 -9.21 5.91 14.38
C SER A 28 -9.62 4.45 14.36
N LEU A 29 -9.17 3.69 13.35
CA LEU A 29 -9.45 2.25 13.27
C LEU A 29 -8.85 1.51 14.45
N HIS A 30 -7.61 1.80 14.80
CA HIS A 30 -6.93 1.18 15.94
C HIS A 30 -7.62 1.51 17.27
N GLN A 31 -7.98 2.76 17.50
CA GLN A 31 -8.70 3.20 18.70
C GLN A 31 -10.08 2.53 18.84
N ASN A 32 -10.71 2.15 17.73
CA ASN A 32 -11.94 1.38 17.69
C ASN A 32 -11.72 -0.16 17.70
N GLY A 33 -10.54 -0.62 18.07
CA GLY A 33 -10.23 -2.03 18.29
C GLY A 33 -9.83 -2.82 17.05
N ALA A 34 -9.63 -2.19 15.90
CA ALA A 34 -9.14 -2.88 14.72
C ALA A 34 -7.64 -3.24 14.86
N LYS A 35 -7.28 -4.42 14.37
CA LYS A 35 -5.89 -4.85 14.22
C LYS A 35 -5.45 -4.58 12.79
N LEU A 36 -4.49 -3.69 12.63
CA LEU A 36 -4.00 -3.26 11.32
C LEU A 36 -2.79 -4.08 10.88
N LYS A 37 -2.71 -4.28 9.57
CA LYS A 37 -1.50 -4.65 8.84
C LYS A 37 -1.40 -3.71 7.64
N VAL A 38 -0.27 -3.05 7.48
CA VAL A 38 -0.03 -2.13 6.38
C VAL A 38 1.08 -2.67 5.49
N LEU A 39 0.80 -2.82 4.20
CA LEU A 39 1.80 -3.06 3.17
C LEU A 39 1.86 -1.82 2.28
N SER A 40 2.99 -1.17 2.23
CA SER A 40 3.16 0.10 1.53
C SER A 40 4.32 0.07 0.55
N PHE A 41 4.18 0.75 -0.57
CA PHE A 41 5.36 1.19 -1.31
C PHE A 41 6.14 2.20 -0.46
N ASN A 42 7.45 2.10 -0.51
CA ASN A 42 8.38 3.06 0.06
C ASN A 42 9.08 3.77 -1.09
N THR A 43 8.50 4.89 -1.52
CA THR A 43 8.89 5.56 -2.75
C THR A 43 10.15 6.40 -2.57
N ILE A 44 10.98 6.49 -3.60
CA ILE A 44 12.23 7.27 -3.57
C ILE A 44 12.00 8.75 -3.25
N LYS A 45 10.86 9.30 -3.69
CA LYS A 45 10.51 10.72 -3.45
C LYS A 45 10.20 11.01 -1.97
N GLN A 46 9.79 10.01 -1.22
CA GLN A 46 9.43 10.09 0.20
C GLN A 46 10.01 8.90 0.95
N LEU A 47 11.26 8.55 0.63
CA LEU A 47 11.93 7.40 1.21
C LEU A 47 12.03 7.54 2.72
N THR A 48 11.53 6.54 3.41
CA THR A 48 11.49 6.48 4.88
C THR A 48 12.14 5.17 5.34
N ASN A 49 12.99 5.25 6.35
CA ASN A 49 13.48 4.04 6.99
C ASN A 49 12.41 3.49 7.93
N ILE A 50 11.74 2.41 7.53
CA ILE A 50 10.66 1.78 8.30
C ILE A 50 11.10 1.38 9.70
N ASP A 51 12.33 0.89 9.86
CA ASP A 51 12.85 0.40 11.15
C ASP A 51 13.08 1.52 12.17
N THR A 52 13.24 2.76 11.69
CA THR A 52 13.44 3.95 12.53
C THR A 52 12.18 4.77 12.76
N LEU A 53 11.05 4.35 12.19
CA LEU A 53 9.75 4.97 12.48
C LEU A 53 9.41 4.85 13.97
N ASP A 54 8.55 5.76 14.44
CA ASP A 54 8.04 5.71 15.79
C ASP A 54 7.53 4.31 16.15
N LYS A 55 7.95 3.82 17.34
CA LYS A 55 7.62 2.46 17.78
C LYS A 55 6.12 2.25 17.92
N GLU A 56 5.41 3.24 18.44
CA GLU A 56 3.96 3.18 18.62
C GLU A 56 3.28 3.02 17.26
N TYR A 57 3.71 3.77 16.24
CA TYR A 57 3.18 3.65 14.88
C TYR A 57 3.47 2.28 14.28
N ARG A 58 4.68 1.75 14.44
CA ARG A 58 5.05 0.42 13.93
C ARG A 58 4.24 -0.70 14.61
N ASP A 59 4.04 -0.60 15.92
CA ASP A 59 3.27 -1.58 16.67
C ASP A 59 1.77 -1.53 16.30
N MET A 60 1.23 -0.32 16.08
CA MET A 60 -0.15 -0.11 15.67
C MET A 60 -0.43 -0.68 14.27
N THR A 61 0.47 -0.46 13.33
CA THR A 61 0.24 -0.75 11.90
C THR A 61 0.90 -2.01 11.40
N ARG A 62 1.92 -2.51 12.09
CA ARG A 62 2.78 -3.63 11.64
C ARG A 62 3.25 -3.43 10.19
N ILE A 63 3.63 -2.19 9.86
CA ILE A 63 3.93 -1.76 8.49
C ILE A 63 5.13 -2.52 7.90
N GLU A 64 4.96 -2.92 6.65
CA GLU A 64 6.05 -3.36 5.77
C GLU A 64 6.14 -2.42 4.57
N GLY A 65 7.35 -2.04 4.19
CA GLY A 65 7.62 -1.19 3.04
C GLY A 65 8.36 -1.92 1.93
N ILE A 66 7.90 -1.74 0.69
CA ILE A 66 8.58 -2.23 -0.51
C ILE A 66 9.14 -1.02 -1.26
N TYR A 67 10.47 -0.97 -1.41
CA TYR A 67 11.13 0.12 -2.11
C TYR A 67 10.64 0.25 -3.56
N LEU A 68 10.36 1.47 -3.98
CA LEU A 68 9.96 1.80 -5.34
C LEU A 68 10.63 3.08 -5.82
N ASP A 69 11.39 2.99 -6.92
CA ASP A 69 11.79 4.16 -7.69
C ASP A 69 10.63 4.62 -8.57
N ASN A 70 9.88 5.60 -8.08
CA ASN A 70 8.71 6.15 -8.77
C ASN A 70 9.02 7.41 -9.60
N ARG A 71 10.29 7.67 -9.90
CA ARG A 71 10.68 8.77 -10.81
C ARG A 71 10.15 8.51 -12.21
N ILE A 72 9.72 9.59 -12.88
CA ILE A 72 9.27 9.51 -14.27
C ILE A 72 10.47 9.20 -15.16
N LYS A 73 10.35 8.13 -15.96
CA LYS A 73 11.33 7.75 -16.98
C LYS A 73 10.78 8.20 -18.33
N PRO A 74 11.33 9.26 -18.96
CA PRO A 74 10.71 9.86 -20.15
C PRO A 74 10.61 8.89 -21.34
N PHE A 75 11.60 8.02 -21.53
CA PHE A 75 11.56 7.02 -22.61
C PHE A 75 10.48 5.95 -22.40
N ALA A 76 10.28 5.50 -21.16
CA ALA A 76 9.22 4.55 -20.83
C ALA A 76 7.83 5.19 -20.98
N ALA A 77 7.68 6.45 -20.60
CA ALA A 77 6.45 7.22 -20.81
C ALA A 77 6.11 7.36 -22.31
N LEU A 78 7.10 7.65 -23.14
CA LEU A 78 6.92 7.73 -24.58
C LEU A 78 6.50 6.40 -25.20
N PHE A 79 7.12 5.30 -24.78
CA PHE A 79 6.77 3.95 -25.25
C PHE A 79 5.33 3.56 -24.89
N ASN A 80 4.85 3.94 -23.69
CA ASN A 80 3.50 3.62 -23.24
C ASN A 80 2.40 4.41 -23.99
N ILE A 81 2.71 5.54 -24.62
CA ILE A 81 1.77 6.24 -25.50
C ILE A 81 1.36 5.32 -26.68
N PHE A 82 2.27 4.49 -27.16
CA PHE A 82 2.00 3.55 -28.26
C PHE A 82 1.31 2.28 -27.83
N THR A 83 1.40 1.87 -26.56
CA THR A 83 0.79 0.63 -26.02
C THR A 83 -0.59 0.85 -25.42
N GLY A 84 -1.03 2.10 -25.22
CA GLY A 84 -2.33 2.44 -24.63
C GLY A 84 -2.48 2.13 -23.14
N GLU A 85 -1.43 1.67 -22.49
CA GLU A 85 -1.44 1.40 -21.05
C GLU A 85 -1.12 2.67 -20.24
N SER A 86 -1.76 2.82 -19.07
CA SER A 86 -1.48 3.96 -18.20
C SER A 86 -0.11 3.84 -17.54
N TYR A 87 0.84 4.66 -17.95
CA TYR A 87 2.18 4.73 -17.36
C TYR A 87 2.13 4.95 -15.83
N HIS A 88 1.15 5.69 -15.35
CA HIS A 88 1.01 5.95 -13.92
C HIS A 88 0.70 4.69 -13.11
N ILE A 89 -0.13 3.81 -13.65
CA ILE A 89 -0.49 2.53 -13.00
C ILE A 89 0.66 1.54 -13.10
N ILE A 90 1.30 1.40 -14.26
CA ILE A 90 2.39 0.43 -14.51
C ILE A 90 3.56 0.62 -13.54
N ARG A 91 3.87 1.85 -13.14
CA ARG A 91 4.94 2.12 -12.17
C ARG A 91 4.75 1.44 -10.83
N PHE A 92 3.50 1.14 -10.46
CA PHE A 92 3.12 0.49 -9.20
C PHE A 92 2.85 -1.01 -9.37
N VAL A 93 3.04 -1.58 -10.56
CA VAL A 93 2.97 -3.03 -10.79
C VAL A 93 4.35 -3.64 -10.52
N ARG A 94 4.50 -4.25 -9.35
CA ARG A 94 5.77 -4.80 -8.88
C ARG A 94 5.60 -6.22 -8.36
N ARG A 95 6.46 -7.10 -8.83
CA ARG A 95 6.48 -8.50 -8.41
C ARG A 95 6.84 -8.65 -6.92
N ASP A 96 7.81 -7.88 -6.43
CA ASP A 96 8.21 -7.91 -5.02
C ASP A 96 7.07 -7.47 -4.08
N PHE A 97 6.27 -6.51 -4.48
CA PHE A 97 5.07 -6.10 -3.73
C PHE A 97 4.01 -7.22 -3.73
N GLU A 98 3.77 -7.84 -4.87
CA GLU A 98 2.83 -8.96 -4.99
C GLU A 98 3.27 -10.17 -4.16
N GLU A 99 4.56 -10.51 -4.18
CA GLU A 99 5.12 -11.59 -3.37
C GLU A 99 4.94 -11.33 -1.87
N ALA A 100 5.18 -10.10 -1.41
CA ALA A 100 4.93 -9.70 -0.02
C ALA A 100 3.44 -9.76 0.33
N LEU A 101 2.57 -9.29 -0.55
CA LEU A 101 1.12 -9.36 -0.39
C LEU A 101 0.63 -10.81 -0.26
N VAL A 102 1.05 -11.69 -1.15
CA VAL A 102 0.68 -13.11 -1.13
C VAL A 102 1.17 -13.78 0.15
N ARG A 103 2.40 -13.51 0.57
CA ARG A 103 2.93 -14.02 1.84
C ARG A 103 2.06 -13.58 3.02
N ILE A 104 1.70 -12.31 3.11
CA ILE A 104 0.83 -11.77 4.17
C ILE A 104 -0.54 -12.46 4.16
N LEU A 105 -1.15 -12.63 2.98
CA LEU A 105 -2.47 -13.28 2.85
C LEU A 105 -2.45 -14.77 3.19
N LYS A 106 -1.31 -15.44 3.05
CA LYS A 106 -1.13 -16.84 3.48
C LYS A 106 -0.91 -16.96 4.98
N GLU A 107 -0.24 -15.99 5.59
CA GLU A 107 0.10 -16.01 7.02
C GLU A 107 -1.05 -15.59 7.93
N GLU A 108 -1.93 -14.71 7.45
CA GLU A 108 -2.98 -14.10 8.26
C GLU A 108 -4.29 -13.92 7.47
N GLN A 109 -5.41 -14.14 8.14
CA GLN A 109 -6.74 -13.83 7.59
C GLN A 109 -7.19 -12.43 7.99
N PHE A 110 -7.77 -11.72 7.03
CA PHE A 110 -8.31 -10.37 7.22
C PHE A 110 -9.82 -10.35 7.03
N ASP A 111 -10.48 -9.48 7.78
CA ASP A 111 -11.92 -9.24 7.66
C ASP A 111 -12.23 -8.23 6.56
N VAL A 112 -11.29 -7.31 6.29
CA VAL A 112 -11.37 -6.28 5.25
C VAL A 112 -10.00 -6.05 4.64
N ILE A 113 -9.95 -5.85 3.32
CA ILE A 113 -8.76 -5.39 2.61
C ILE A 113 -9.05 -4.02 2.02
N GLN A 114 -8.29 -3.03 2.43
CA GLN A 114 -8.46 -1.63 2.03
C GLN A 114 -7.35 -1.20 1.07
N LEU A 115 -7.76 -0.72 -0.10
CA LEU A 115 -6.86 -0.15 -1.09
C LEU A 115 -6.88 1.38 -0.96
N GLU A 116 -5.73 1.97 -0.68
CA GLU A 116 -5.58 3.41 -0.45
C GLU A 116 -5.33 4.21 -1.74
N SER A 117 -5.57 3.60 -2.89
CA SER A 117 -5.50 4.26 -4.20
C SER A 117 -5.94 3.32 -5.31
N LEU A 118 -6.39 3.90 -6.43
CA LEU A 118 -6.62 3.19 -7.69
C LEU A 118 -5.37 2.47 -8.21
N TYR A 119 -4.19 2.93 -7.85
CA TYR A 119 -2.92 2.27 -8.23
C TYR A 119 -2.71 0.89 -7.60
N MET A 120 -3.55 0.49 -6.63
CA MET A 120 -3.56 -0.84 -6.03
C MET A 120 -4.45 -1.85 -6.77
N ILE A 121 -5.26 -1.40 -7.74
CA ILE A 121 -6.16 -2.28 -8.52
C ILE A 121 -5.44 -3.46 -9.20
N PRO A 122 -4.22 -3.32 -9.75
CA PRO A 122 -3.51 -4.46 -10.34
C PRO A 122 -3.31 -5.67 -9.42
N TYR A 123 -3.40 -5.47 -8.11
CA TYR A 123 -3.25 -6.56 -7.13
C TYR A 123 -4.55 -7.29 -6.79
N LEU A 124 -5.69 -6.91 -7.38
CA LEU A 124 -7.01 -7.53 -7.11
C LEU A 124 -7.02 -9.03 -7.38
N GLU A 125 -6.40 -9.47 -8.47
CA GLU A 125 -6.34 -10.88 -8.83
C GLU A 125 -5.57 -11.68 -7.77
N ALA A 126 -4.41 -11.20 -7.36
CA ALA A 126 -3.63 -11.80 -6.28
C ALA A 126 -4.42 -11.86 -4.97
N ILE A 127 -5.11 -10.76 -4.60
CA ILE A 127 -5.95 -10.73 -3.41
C ILE A 127 -7.05 -11.80 -3.50
N ARG A 128 -7.77 -11.89 -4.60
CA ARG A 128 -8.89 -12.84 -4.78
C ARG A 128 -8.44 -14.29 -4.84
N SER A 129 -7.21 -14.55 -5.23
CA SER A 129 -6.63 -15.90 -5.20
C SER A 129 -6.41 -16.44 -3.79
N TYR A 130 -6.27 -15.57 -2.79
CA TYR A 130 -5.91 -15.96 -1.42
C TYR A 130 -6.89 -15.46 -0.35
N SER A 131 -7.83 -14.58 -0.69
CA SER A 131 -8.76 -14.01 0.28
C SER A 131 -10.15 -13.77 -0.32
N LYS A 132 -11.18 -14.05 0.48
CA LYS A 132 -12.59 -13.73 0.19
C LYS A 132 -13.06 -12.47 0.92
N ALA A 133 -12.17 -11.81 1.67
CA ALA A 133 -12.52 -10.62 2.41
C ALA A 133 -13.06 -9.52 1.49
N PRO A 134 -14.04 -8.72 1.95
CA PRO A 134 -14.49 -7.54 1.21
C PRO A 134 -13.33 -6.57 0.97
N ILE A 135 -13.33 -5.98 -0.22
CA ILE A 135 -12.33 -4.99 -0.63
C ILE A 135 -12.98 -3.63 -0.62
N VAL A 136 -12.35 -2.68 0.04
CA VAL A 136 -12.74 -1.27 0.08
C VAL A 136 -11.69 -0.46 -0.66
N LEU A 137 -12.12 0.33 -1.62
CA LEU A 137 -11.27 1.30 -2.31
C LEU A 137 -11.52 2.69 -1.74
N ARG A 138 -10.45 3.35 -1.30
CA ARG A 138 -10.43 4.75 -0.91
C ARG A 138 -9.54 5.55 -1.87
N THR A 139 -10.10 6.59 -2.43
CA THR A 139 -9.41 7.49 -3.38
C THR A 139 -9.44 8.92 -2.89
#